data_8dc71cb08f42722f3b97d1c73871db75
#
_entry.id   8dc71cb08f42722f3b97d1c73871db75
#
_cell.length_a   1.000
_cell.length_b   1.000
_cell.length_c   1.000
_cell.angle_alpha   90.00
_cell.angle_beta   90.00
_cell.angle_gamma   90.00
#
_symmetry.space_group_name_H-M   'P 1'
#
loop_
_entity.id
_entity.type
_entity.pdbx_description
1 polymer ?
#
loop_
_entity_poly.entity_id
_entity_poly.type
_entity_poly.pdbx_seq_one_letter_code
_entity_poly.pdbx_strand_id
1 'polypeptide(L)'
;MDVRKNIVGGDSLLEQARQALRNVEAAIEVTGGTLKDVVALRIYIVNYQPESARAVGSALREFFSAETPPASTWIGVSALAVPEFLIEI
;
A
#
# COMPACT_ATOMS: atom_id res chain seq x y z
N MET A 1 4.75 2.45 -9.36
CA MET A 1 5.52 2.94 -10.54
C MET A 1 4.72 2.60 -11.79
N ASP A 2 4.58 3.52 -12.70
CA ASP A 2 3.86 3.28 -13.94
C ASP A 2 4.79 2.73 -15.04
N VAL A 3 4.22 2.44 -16.23
CA VAL A 3 4.96 1.83 -17.33
C VAL A 3 6.10 2.70 -17.88
N ARG A 4 6.12 3.99 -17.57
CA ARG A 4 7.17 4.93 -17.98
C ARG A 4 8.20 5.15 -16.89
N LYS A 5 8.14 4.37 -15.82
CA LYS A 5 9.01 4.44 -14.65
C LYS A 5 8.83 5.72 -13.84
N ASN A 6 7.73 6.44 -14.02
CA ASN A 6 7.37 7.54 -13.15
C ASN A 6 6.77 6.98 -11.86
N ILE A 7 7.11 7.63 -10.75
CA ILE A 7 6.56 7.23 -9.45
C ILE A 7 5.20 7.87 -9.29
N VAL A 8 4.16 7.05 -9.24
CA VAL A 8 2.81 7.52 -8.98
C VAL A 8 2.72 8.01 -7.54
N GLY A 9 2.21 9.22 -7.34
CA GLY A 9 2.07 9.83 -6.02
C GLY A 9 3.27 10.68 -5.60
N GLY A 10 4.40 10.63 -6.32
CA GLY A 10 5.58 11.43 -6.00
C GLY A 10 6.00 11.27 -4.56
N ASP A 11 6.02 12.37 -3.79
CA ASP A 11 6.41 12.37 -2.37
C ASP A 11 5.24 12.10 -1.42
N SER A 12 4.03 11.90 -1.92
CA SER A 12 2.85 11.67 -1.08
C SER A 12 2.74 10.21 -0.69
N LEU A 13 2.92 9.93 0.60
CA LEU A 13 2.74 8.58 1.13
C LEU A 13 1.32 8.08 0.89
N LEU A 14 0.31 8.93 1.09
CA LEU A 14 -1.08 8.56 0.87
C LEU A 14 -1.32 8.12 -0.57
N GLU A 15 -0.84 8.89 -1.53
CA GLU A 15 -1.03 8.56 -2.94
C GLU A 15 -0.23 7.32 -3.34
N GLN A 16 0.97 7.14 -2.81
CA GLN A 16 1.74 5.93 -3.05
C GLN A 16 1.05 4.70 -2.44
N ALA A 17 0.48 4.85 -1.25
CA ALA A 17 -0.27 3.76 -0.61
C ALA A 17 -1.51 3.39 -1.44
N ARG A 18 -2.24 4.37 -1.94
CA ARG A 18 -3.39 4.13 -2.83
C ARG A 18 -2.97 3.37 -4.07
N GLN A 19 -1.88 3.78 -4.69
CA GLN A 19 -1.41 3.11 -5.91
C GLN A 19 -0.95 1.68 -5.60
N ALA A 20 -0.25 1.46 -4.48
CA ALA A 20 0.17 0.12 -4.07
C ALA A 20 -1.04 -0.80 -3.88
N LEU A 21 -2.11 -0.29 -3.27
CA LEU A 21 -3.33 -1.07 -3.06
C LEU A 21 -4.07 -1.33 -4.38
N ARG A 22 -4.09 -0.38 -5.30
CA ARG A 22 -4.64 -0.60 -6.64
C ARG A 22 -3.87 -1.70 -7.38
N ASN A 23 -2.56 -1.75 -7.20
CA ASN A 23 -1.73 -2.79 -7.81
C ASN A 23 -2.02 -4.17 -7.21
N VAL A 24 -2.22 -4.24 -5.90
CA VAL A 24 -2.63 -5.48 -5.22
C VAL A 24 -3.98 -5.95 -5.77
N GLU A 25 -4.93 -5.05 -5.87
CA GLU A 25 -6.27 -5.36 -6.40
C GLU A 25 -6.18 -5.89 -7.82
N ALA A 26 -5.42 -5.21 -8.69
CA ALA A 26 -5.25 -5.62 -10.07
C ALA A 26 -4.62 -7.02 -10.17
N ALA A 27 -3.62 -7.31 -9.35
CA ALA A 27 -2.96 -8.61 -9.34
C ALA A 27 -3.92 -9.74 -8.92
N ILE A 28 -4.77 -9.48 -7.93
CA ILE A 28 -5.76 -10.46 -7.46
C ILE A 28 -6.82 -10.69 -8.51
N GLU A 29 -7.28 -9.64 -9.18
CA GLU A 29 -8.33 -9.74 -10.21
C GLU A 29 -7.87 -10.58 -11.39
N VAL A 30 -6.59 -10.59 -11.72
CA VAL A 30 -6.06 -11.47 -12.78
C VAL A 30 -6.32 -12.94 -12.46
N THR A 31 -6.34 -13.32 -11.18
CA THR A 31 -6.59 -14.70 -10.76
C THR A 31 -8.08 -15.00 -10.51
N GLY A 32 -8.96 -14.03 -10.76
CA GLY A 32 -10.40 -14.18 -10.53
C GLY A 32 -10.86 -13.84 -9.13
N GLY A 33 -9.95 -13.37 -8.26
CA GLY A 33 -10.29 -12.98 -6.89
C GLY A 33 -10.64 -11.51 -6.77
N THR A 34 -10.93 -11.09 -5.54
CA THR A 34 -11.20 -9.70 -5.20
C THR A 34 -10.46 -9.34 -3.92
N LEU A 35 -10.50 -8.06 -3.53
CA LEU A 35 -9.90 -7.63 -2.26
C LEU A 35 -10.49 -8.35 -1.04
N LYS A 36 -11.70 -8.89 -1.15
CA LYS A 36 -12.31 -9.67 -0.07
C LYS A 36 -11.56 -10.98 0.20
N ASP A 37 -10.78 -11.44 -0.75
CA ASP A 37 -9.99 -12.66 -0.61
C ASP A 37 -8.65 -12.41 0.09
N VAL A 38 -8.29 -11.17 0.35
CA VAL A 38 -7.06 -10.80 1.05
C VAL A 38 -7.24 -11.05 2.55
N VAL A 39 -6.39 -11.89 3.13
CA VAL A 39 -6.46 -12.23 4.56
C VAL A 39 -5.35 -11.57 5.37
N ALA A 40 -4.23 -11.21 4.73
CA ALA A 40 -3.11 -10.59 5.41
C ALA A 40 -2.32 -9.69 4.45
N LEU A 41 -1.80 -8.60 4.99
CA LEU A 41 -0.94 -7.66 4.27
C LEU A 41 0.36 -7.46 5.05
N ARG A 42 1.46 -7.27 4.31
CA ARG A 42 2.71 -6.74 4.87
C ARG A 42 2.93 -5.37 4.28
N ILE A 43 3.19 -4.40 5.14
CA ILE A 43 3.30 -3.01 4.76
C ILE A 43 4.65 -2.49 5.24
N TYR A 44 5.52 -2.14 4.30
CA TYR A 44 6.85 -1.61 4.58
C TYR A 44 6.84 -0.11 4.30
N ILE A 45 7.22 0.70 5.29
CA ILE A 45 7.13 2.16 5.22
C ILE A 45 8.51 2.76 5.51
N VAL A 46 9.01 3.53 4.56
CA VAL A 46 10.30 4.22 4.73
C VAL A 46 10.15 5.33 5.77
N ASN A 47 11.09 5.38 6.73
CA ASN A 47 11.12 6.39 7.79
C ASN A 47 9.77 6.54 8.50
N TYR A 48 9.24 5.43 9.00
CA TYR A 48 7.94 5.41 9.67
C TYR A 48 7.84 6.48 10.76
N GLN A 49 6.76 7.26 10.70
CA GLN A 49 6.40 8.28 11.68
C GLN A 49 4.92 8.11 12.04
N PRO A 50 4.44 8.71 13.14
CA PRO A 50 3.00 8.64 13.47
C PRO A 50 2.09 9.11 12.34
N GLU A 51 2.53 10.12 11.57
CA GLU A 51 1.78 10.61 10.40
C GLU A 51 1.66 9.55 9.31
N SER A 52 2.64 8.66 9.22
CA SER A 52 2.61 7.55 8.26
C SER A 52 1.42 6.65 8.54
N ALA A 53 1.15 6.36 9.81
CA ALA A 53 0.02 5.52 10.21
C ALA A 53 -1.31 6.12 9.76
N ARG A 54 -1.46 7.44 9.86
CA ARG A 54 -2.68 8.12 9.41
C ARG A 54 -2.88 8.00 7.92
N ALA A 55 -1.82 8.26 7.14
CA ALA A 55 -1.90 8.21 5.69
C ALA A 55 -2.21 6.79 5.19
N VAL A 56 -1.49 5.81 5.70
CA VAL A 56 -1.67 4.41 5.30
C VAL A 56 -3.01 3.88 5.77
N GLY A 57 -3.42 4.22 7.00
CA GLY A 57 -4.73 3.85 7.51
C GLY A 57 -5.87 4.43 6.67
N SER A 58 -5.74 5.68 6.21
CA SER A 58 -6.72 6.29 5.31
C SER A 58 -6.84 5.52 4.00
N ALA A 59 -5.72 5.15 3.40
CA ALA A 59 -5.71 4.37 2.16
C ALA A 59 -6.36 3.00 2.38
N LEU A 60 -6.02 2.31 3.45
CA LEU A 60 -6.59 1.00 3.75
C LEU A 60 -8.11 1.06 3.90
N ARG A 61 -8.63 2.10 4.55
CA ARG A 61 -10.07 2.27 4.72
C ARG A 61 -10.82 2.53 3.41
N GLU A 62 -10.13 3.01 2.38
CA GLU A 62 -10.73 3.18 1.06
C GLU A 62 -10.90 1.86 0.32
N PHE A 63 -10.05 0.88 0.60
CA PHE A 63 -10.00 -0.38 -0.13
C PHE A 63 -10.62 -1.55 0.61
N PHE A 64 -10.61 -1.54 1.94
CA PHE A 64 -11.07 -2.65 2.77
C PHE A 64 -12.20 -2.22 3.70
N SER A 65 -13.16 -3.13 3.90
CA SER A 65 -14.26 -2.92 4.85
C SER A 65 -13.73 -2.82 6.27
N ALA A 66 -14.25 -1.85 7.04
CA ALA A 66 -13.92 -1.73 8.46
C ALA A 66 -14.44 -2.92 9.29
N GLU A 67 -15.43 -3.65 8.77
CA GLU A 67 -16.02 -4.80 9.48
C GLU A 67 -15.15 -6.04 9.37
N THR A 68 -14.46 -6.21 8.24
CA THR A 68 -13.65 -7.39 7.99
C THR A 68 -12.30 -7.00 7.35
N PRO A 69 -11.49 -6.20 8.05
CA PRO A 69 -10.20 -5.80 7.50
C PRO A 69 -9.24 -6.99 7.49
N PRO A 70 -8.31 -7.04 6.54
CA PRO A 70 -7.26 -8.05 6.58
C PRO A 70 -6.33 -7.80 7.76
N ALA A 71 -5.68 -8.83 8.26
CA ALA A 71 -4.59 -8.66 9.21
C ALA A 71 -3.45 -7.90 8.52
N SER A 72 -2.78 -7.02 9.23
CA SER A 72 -1.68 -6.28 8.64
C SER A 72 -0.49 -6.20 9.59
N THR A 73 0.71 -6.33 9.01
CA THR A 73 1.97 -6.13 9.70
C THR A 73 2.63 -4.91 9.10
N TRP A 74 3.01 -3.97 9.94
CA TRP A 74 3.59 -2.69 9.51
C TRP A 74 5.04 -2.64 9.96
N ILE A 75 5.95 -2.44 9.02
CA ILE A 75 7.39 -2.50 9.28
C ILE A 75 8.03 -1.22 8.75
N GLY A 76 8.69 -0.48 9.64
CA GLY A 76 9.50 0.66 9.23
C GLY A 76 10.81 0.18 8.65
N VAL A 77 11.23 0.78 7.54
CA VAL A 77 12.49 0.44 6.87
C VAL A 77 13.25 1.70 6.54
N SER A 78 14.57 1.56 6.29
CA SER A 78 15.42 2.71 5.93
C SER A 78 15.22 3.11 4.47
N ALA A 79 14.98 2.13 3.59
CA ALA A 79 14.81 2.36 2.16
C ALA A 79 14.14 1.15 1.54
N LEU A 80 13.60 1.35 0.35
CA LEU A 80 13.08 0.28 -0.50
C LEU A 80 13.98 0.15 -1.73
N ALA A 81 13.71 -0.87 -2.56
CA ALA A 81 14.53 -1.16 -3.74
C ALA A 81 14.62 0.04 -4.69
N VAL A 82 13.54 0.80 -4.82
CA VAL A 82 13.52 2.05 -5.59
C VAL A 82 13.59 3.20 -4.58
N PRO A 83 14.62 4.09 -4.67
CA PRO A 83 14.82 5.13 -3.65
C PRO A 83 13.64 6.07 -3.46
N GLU A 84 12.84 6.31 -4.48
CA GLU A 84 11.69 7.20 -4.43
C GLU A 84 10.45 6.55 -3.81
N PHE A 85 10.44 5.23 -3.62
CA PHE A 85 9.33 4.55 -2.98
C PHE A 85 9.33 4.84 -1.48
N LEU A 86 8.16 5.21 -0.97
CA LEU A 86 7.91 5.45 0.46
C LEU A 86 7.23 4.27 1.12
N ILE A 87 6.61 3.38 0.33
CA ILE A 87 5.81 2.27 0.84
C ILE A 87 5.84 1.10 -0.14
N GLU A 88 5.76 -0.09 0.42
CA GLU A 88 5.54 -1.33 -0.33
C GLU A 88 4.50 -2.16 0.42
N ILE A 89 3.51 -2.68 -0.30
CA ILE A 89 2.44 -3.52 0.28
C ILE A 89 2.40 -4.85 -0.44
#